data_b99cec68b1ea3470c9911c3302eac649
#
_entry.id   b99cec68b1ea3470c9911c3302eac649
#
_cell.length_a   1.000
_cell.length_b   1.000
_cell.length_c   1.000
_cell.angle_alpha   90.00
_cell.angle_beta   90.00
_cell.angle_gamma   90.00
#
_symmetry.space_group_name_H-M   'P 1'
#
loop_
_entity.id
_entity.type
_entity.pdbx_description
1 polymer ?
#
loop_
_entity_poly.entity_id
_entity_poly.type
_entity_poly.pdbx_seq_one_letter_code
_entity_poly.pdbx_strand_id
1 'polypeptide(L)'
;MRLKPILLTLAGIALVAGAVTAGVVGWMVYQPGPYAFAAGTPVELAAYRGPLPTGAPTELANADTAARGAYITRMADCEACHTAKGEIPFAGGRAFVLPFGTIYTPNLTPDPETGIGKWTDADFLNAVQTASASSSVSSV
;
A
#
# COMPACT_ATOMS: atom_id res chain seq x y z
N MET A 1 -46.27 -38.08 12.04
CA MET A 1 -44.86 -37.74 11.68
C MET A 1 -44.26 -36.82 12.76
N ARG A 2 -43.05 -37.15 13.28
CA ARG A 2 -42.43 -36.39 14.38
C ARG A 2 -41.63 -35.21 13.78
N LEU A 3 -42.32 -34.11 13.46
CA LEU A 3 -41.72 -32.91 12.85
C LEU A 3 -40.74 -32.18 13.79
N LYS A 4 -41.05 -32.17 15.10
CA LYS A 4 -40.23 -31.51 16.13
C LYS A 4 -38.76 -31.97 16.19
N PRO A 5 -38.42 -33.28 16.20
CA PRO A 5 -37.01 -33.72 16.24
C PRO A 5 -36.26 -33.36 14.96
N ILE A 6 -36.90 -33.35 13.80
CA ILE A 6 -36.29 -32.96 12.52
C ILE A 6 -35.95 -31.49 12.54
N LEU A 7 -36.85 -30.63 13.02
CA LEU A 7 -36.59 -29.18 13.14
C LEU A 7 -35.46 -28.88 14.12
N LEU A 8 -35.37 -29.57 15.24
CA LEU A 8 -34.30 -29.42 16.23
C LEU A 8 -32.96 -29.85 15.66
N THR A 9 -32.93 -30.94 14.89
CA THR A 9 -31.66 -31.39 14.24
C THR A 9 -31.20 -30.39 13.18
N LEU A 10 -32.11 -29.89 12.34
CA LEU A 10 -31.75 -28.88 11.33
C LEU A 10 -31.29 -27.56 11.97
N ALA A 11 -31.92 -27.11 13.04
CA ALA A 11 -31.48 -25.94 13.80
C ALA A 11 -30.09 -26.14 14.40
N GLY A 12 -29.81 -27.32 14.95
CA GLY A 12 -28.50 -27.67 15.47
C GLY A 12 -27.41 -27.65 14.37
N ILE A 13 -27.71 -28.23 13.21
CA ILE A 13 -26.78 -28.22 12.06
C ILE A 13 -26.53 -26.78 11.58
N ALA A 14 -27.55 -25.96 11.49
CA ALA A 14 -27.42 -24.55 11.07
C ALA A 14 -26.55 -23.74 12.06
N LEU A 15 -26.75 -23.96 13.37
CA LEU A 15 -25.92 -23.32 14.40
C LEU A 15 -24.44 -23.73 14.31
N VAL A 16 -24.17 -25.00 14.14
CA VAL A 16 -22.80 -25.51 13.99
C VAL A 16 -22.16 -24.96 12.71
N ALA A 17 -22.86 -24.98 11.59
CA ALA A 17 -22.39 -24.42 10.35
C ALA A 17 -22.09 -22.92 10.47
N GLY A 18 -22.98 -22.15 11.11
CA GLY A 18 -22.78 -20.72 11.38
C GLY A 18 -21.56 -20.47 12.25
N ALA A 19 -21.36 -21.25 13.33
CA ALA A 19 -20.20 -21.11 14.19
C ALA A 19 -18.88 -21.43 13.48
N VAL A 20 -18.84 -22.49 12.66
CA VAL A 20 -17.68 -22.84 11.85
C VAL A 20 -17.37 -21.75 10.84
N THR A 21 -18.37 -21.26 10.13
CA THR A 21 -18.19 -20.16 9.16
C THR A 21 -17.64 -18.90 9.84
N ALA A 22 -18.23 -18.50 10.97
CA ALA A 22 -17.76 -17.35 11.74
C ALA A 22 -16.32 -17.53 12.23
N GLY A 23 -15.99 -18.75 12.68
CA GLY A 23 -14.61 -19.09 13.09
C GLY A 23 -13.60 -19.00 11.93
N VAL A 24 -13.95 -19.55 10.76
CA VAL A 24 -13.08 -19.48 9.57
C VAL A 24 -12.91 -18.05 9.07
N VAL A 25 -14.01 -17.28 9.00
CA VAL A 25 -13.94 -15.87 8.59
C VAL A 25 -13.11 -15.05 9.60
N GLY A 26 -13.37 -15.26 10.90
CA GLY A 26 -12.58 -14.62 11.95
C GLY A 26 -11.09 -14.97 11.84
N TRP A 27 -10.76 -16.24 11.63
CA TRP A 27 -9.38 -16.68 11.42
C TRP A 27 -8.75 -16.03 10.19
N MET A 28 -9.46 -15.96 9.06
CA MET A 28 -8.96 -15.29 7.85
C MET A 28 -8.73 -13.79 8.04
N VAL A 29 -9.63 -13.10 8.74
CA VAL A 29 -9.56 -11.66 8.98
C VAL A 29 -8.47 -11.29 10.00
N TYR A 30 -8.26 -12.14 11.03
CA TYR A 30 -7.26 -11.92 12.07
C TYR A 30 -5.92 -12.59 11.78
N GLN A 31 -5.78 -13.27 10.65
CA GLN A 31 -4.45 -13.70 10.22
C GLN A 31 -3.58 -12.45 9.99
N PRO A 32 -2.40 -12.37 10.63
CA PRO A 32 -1.43 -11.35 10.25
C PRO A 32 -1.16 -11.54 8.76
N GLY A 33 -1.45 -10.50 7.98
CA GLY A 33 -1.21 -10.51 6.55
C GLY A 33 0.26 -10.83 6.25
N PRO A 34 0.61 -11.07 4.98
CA PRO A 34 2.00 -11.33 4.58
C PRO A 34 2.95 -10.19 4.94
N TYR A 35 2.42 -9.07 5.38
CA TYR A 35 3.15 -7.88 5.83
C TYR A 35 3.37 -7.79 7.35
N ALA A 36 2.85 -8.71 8.15
CA ALA A 36 3.29 -8.89 9.52
C ALA A 36 4.68 -9.56 9.50
N PHE A 37 5.63 -8.88 8.89
CA PHE A 37 7.02 -9.22 9.11
C PHE A 37 7.27 -9.13 10.61
N ALA A 38 7.95 -10.15 11.16
CA ALA A 38 8.37 -10.12 12.54
C ALA A 38 8.94 -8.72 12.81
N ALA A 39 8.38 -8.05 13.82
CA ALA A 39 8.77 -6.71 14.18
C ALA A 39 10.27 -6.72 14.50
N GLY A 40 11.09 -6.48 13.47
CA GLY A 40 12.47 -6.15 13.66
C GLY A 40 12.54 -4.81 14.38
N THR A 41 13.64 -4.56 15.06
CA THR A 41 13.89 -3.24 15.63
C THR A 41 13.81 -2.21 14.49
N PRO A 42 12.98 -1.17 14.59
CA PRO A 42 12.93 -0.12 13.59
C PRO A 42 14.35 0.42 13.36
N VAL A 43 14.81 0.37 12.12
CA VAL A 43 16.12 0.92 11.76
C VAL A 43 15.89 2.34 11.27
N GLU A 44 16.45 3.31 11.97
CA GLU A 44 16.56 4.68 11.50
C GLU A 44 17.38 4.68 10.20
N LEU A 45 16.73 4.98 9.07
CA LEU A 45 17.37 4.96 7.75
C LEU A 45 18.62 5.87 7.69
N ALA A 46 18.59 7.01 8.38
CA ALA A 46 19.73 7.92 8.48
C ALA A 46 20.92 7.31 9.22
N ALA A 47 20.69 6.38 10.14
CA ALA A 47 21.71 5.72 10.94
C ALA A 47 22.10 4.34 10.38
N TYR A 48 21.41 3.84 9.35
CA TYR A 48 21.69 2.52 8.78
C TYR A 48 23.09 2.50 8.12
N ARG A 49 23.95 1.61 8.61
CA ARG A 49 25.32 1.39 8.13
C ARG A 49 25.55 -0.06 7.67
N GLY A 50 24.50 -0.86 7.62
CA GLY A 50 24.58 -2.23 7.16
C GLY A 50 24.77 -2.34 5.64
N PRO A 51 25.02 -3.56 5.13
CA PRO A 51 25.03 -3.80 3.71
C PRO A 51 23.68 -3.41 3.10
N LEU A 52 23.69 -2.96 1.84
CA LEU A 52 22.45 -2.64 1.12
C LEU A 52 21.50 -3.86 1.23
N PRO A 53 20.35 -3.75 1.88
CA PRO A 53 19.43 -4.87 1.98
C PRO A 53 18.95 -5.23 0.57
N THR A 54 18.83 -6.52 0.29
CA THR A 54 18.17 -7.02 -0.91
C THR A 54 18.83 -6.75 -2.26
N GLY A 55 20.14 -7.03 -2.41
CA GLY A 55 20.76 -7.19 -3.74
C GLY A 55 20.76 -5.94 -4.63
N ALA A 56 20.74 -4.75 -4.04
CA ALA A 56 20.98 -3.53 -4.80
C ALA A 56 22.36 -3.66 -5.50
N PRO A 57 22.48 -3.23 -6.76
CA PRO A 57 23.74 -3.26 -7.48
C PRO A 57 24.85 -2.57 -6.70
N THR A 58 26.05 -3.15 -6.71
CA THR A 58 27.20 -2.61 -5.96
C THR A 58 27.56 -1.20 -6.42
N GLU A 59 27.24 -0.84 -7.66
CA GLU A 59 27.43 0.49 -8.23
C GLU A 59 26.64 1.56 -7.47
N LEU A 60 25.50 1.19 -6.90
CA LEU A 60 24.67 2.09 -6.10
C LEU A 60 25.19 2.33 -4.68
N ALA A 61 26.16 1.54 -4.22
CA ALA A 61 26.74 1.74 -2.89
C ALA A 61 27.41 3.12 -2.76
N ASN A 62 28.02 3.59 -3.85
CA ASN A 62 28.72 4.88 -3.92
C ASN A 62 27.94 5.94 -4.73
N ALA A 63 26.72 5.62 -5.19
CA ALA A 63 25.89 6.56 -5.91
C ALA A 63 25.35 7.66 -4.98
N ASP A 64 25.11 8.84 -5.55
CA ASP A 64 24.47 9.93 -4.83
C ASP A 64 23.00 9.59 -4.47
N THR A 65 22.40 10.40 -3.63
CA THR A 65 21.03 10.19 -3.16
C THR A 65 20.00 10.21 -4.31
N ALA A 66 20.21 11.04 -5.32
CA ALA A 66 19.30 11.14 -6.47
C ALA A 66 19.35 9.88 -7.33
N ALA A 67 20.54 9.36 -7.62
CA ALA A 67 20.71 8.13 -8.38
C ALA A 67 20.13 6.91 -7.64
N ARG A 68 20.32 6.86 -6.32
CA ARG A 68 19.71 5.81 -5.46
C ARG A 68 18.19 5.94 -5.44
N GLY A 69 17.66 7.15 -5.32
CA GLY A 69 16.23 7.43 -5.38
C GLY A 69 15.63 7.03 -6.72
N ALA A 70 16.26 7.36 -7.84
CA ALA A 70 15.84 6.96 -9.19
C ALA A 70 15.79 5.43 -9.34
N TYR A 71 16.76 4.71 -8.78
CA TYR A 71 16.74 3.25 -8.78
C TYR A 71 15.55 2.70 -7.99
N ILE A 72 15.32 3.19 -6.78
CA ILE A 72 14.22 2.73 -5.92
C ILE A 72 12.86 3.02 -6.60
N THR A 73 12.71 4.20 -7.18
CA THR A 73 11.48 4.60 -7.89
C THR A 73 11.17 3.68 -9.07
N ARG A 74 12.19 3.24 -9.81
CA ARG A 74 12.04 2.25 -10.89
C ARG A 74 11.67 0.86 -10.35
N MET A 75 12.33 0.43 -9.27
CA MET A 75 12.03 -0.87 -8.64
C MET A 75 10.63 -0.93 -8.05
N ALA A 76 10.14 0.19 -7.52
CA ALA A 76 8.77 0.31 -7.00
C ALA A 76 7.72 0.54 -8.08
N ASP A 77 8.13 0.69 -9.36
CA ASP A 77 7.26 0.89 -10.52
C ASP A 77 6.28 2.08 -10.38
N CYS A 78 6.73 3.15 -9.71
CA CYS A 78 5.88 4.31 -9.44
C CYS A 78 5.35 4.95 -10.72
N GLU A 79 6.18 4.99 -11.78
CA GLU A 79 5.84 5.59 -13.07
C GLU A 79 4.65 4.91 -13.73
N ALA A 80 4.52 3.59 -13.63
CA ALA A 80 3.43 2.83 -14.24
C ALA A 80 2.04 3.27 -13.76
N CYS A 81 1.94 3.64 -12.48
CA CYS A 81 0.69 4.13 -11.93
C CYS A 81 0.54 5.66 -12.02
N HIS A 82 1.64 6.40 -11.88
CA HIS A 82 1.61 7.86 -11.82
C HIS A 82 1.87 8.57 -13.16
N THR A 83 1.71 7.84 -14.26
CA THR A 83 1.78 8.40 -15.63
C THR A 83 0.56 7.96 -16.43
N ALA A 84 -0.25 8.90 -16.88
CA ALA A 84 -1.32 8.61 -17.83
C ALA A 84 -0.74 8.36 -19.23
N LYS A 85 -1.48 7.60 -20.06
CA LYS A 85 -1.00 7.21 -21.38
C LYS A 85 -0.75 8.44 -22.27
N GLY A 86 0.50 8.62 -22.67
CA GLY A 86 0.91 9.72 -23.57
C GLY A 86 1.21 11.04 -22.85
N GLU A 87 1.14 11.05 -21.51
CA GLU A 87 1.42 12.22 -20.68
C GLU A 87 2.86 12.24 -20.16
N ILE A 88 3.22 13.34 -19.51
CA ILE A 88 4.54 13.52 -18.89
C ILE A 88 4.73 12.49 -17.78
N PRO A 89 5.90 11.82 -17.70
CA PRO A 89 6.21 10.89 -16.63
C PRO A 89 5.97 11.51 -15.24
N PHE A 90 5.30 10.75 -14.36
CA PHE A 90 4.93 11.13 -13.00
C PHE A 90 3.92 12.28 -12.87
N ALA A 91 3.36 12.82 -13.98
CA ALA A 91 2.35 13.88 -13.91
C ALA A 91 0.98 13.41 -13.39
N GLY A 92 0.81 12.14 -13.11
CA GLY A 92 -0.44 11.59 -12.61
C GLY A 92 -1.51 11.42 -13.68
N GLY A 93 -2.77 11.55 -13.27
CA GLY A 93 -3.92 11.54 -14.18
C GLY A 93 -4.34 10.16 -14.72
N ARG A 94 -3.67 9.07 -14.34
CA ARG A 94 -4.09 7.72 -14.71
C ARG A 94 -5.37 7.35 -13.96
N ALA A 95 -6.41 7.00 -14.73
CA ALA A 95 -7.71 6.61 -14.19
C ALA A 95 -7.74 5.13 -13.79
N PHE A 96 -8.22 4.86 -12.59
CA PHE A 96 -8.60 3.53 -12.11
C PHE A 96 -10.11 3.50 -11.92
N VAL A 97 -10.80 2.77 -12.80
CA VAL A 97 -12.25 2.60 -12.72
C VAL A 97 -12.58 1.49 -11.75
N LEU A 98 -13.30 1.82 -10.68
CA LEU A 98 -13.71 0.91 -9.63
C LEU A 98 -15.24 0.84 -9.58
N PRO A 99 -15.83 -0.20 -8.98
CA PRO A 99 -17.30 -0.33 -8.90
C PRO A 99 -18.02 0.83 -8.21
N PHE A 100 -17.32 1.57 -7.37
CA PHE A 100 -17.84 2.72 -6.59
C PHE A 100 -17.40 4.09 -7.13
N GLY A 101 -16.64 4.15 -8.23
CA GLY A 101 -16.17 5.40 -8.84
C GLY A 101 -14.82 5.28 -9.52
N THR A 102 -14.36 6.39 -10.09
CA THR A 102 -13.04 6.47 -10.73
C THR A 102 -12.08 7.25 -9.85
N ILE A 103 -10.91 6.68 -9.59
CA ILE A 103 -9.81 7.32 -8.87
C ILE A 103 -8.76 7.71 -9.89
N TYR A 104 -8.18 8.89 -9.74
CA TYR A 104 -7.05 9.37 -10.56
C TYR A 104 -5.79 9.44 -9.71
N THR A 105 -4.66 9.05 -10.30
CA THR A 105 -3.38 9.14 -9.60
C THR A 105 -2.90 10.58 -9.49
N PRO A 106 -2.32 10.96 -8.34
CA PRO A 106 -1.80 12.30 -8.15
C PRO A 106 -0.52 12.55 -8.95
N ASN A 107 -0.23 13.84 -9.15
CA ASN A 107 1.01 14.33 -9.75
C ASN A 107 2.17 14.21 -8.75
N LEU A 108 3.21 13.47 -9.11
CA LEU A 108 4.44 13.29 -8.32
C LEU A 108 5.62 14.11 -8.86
N THR A 109 5.40 14.99 -9.83
CA THR A 109 6.46 15.86 -10.33
C THR A 109 6.85 16.92 -9.29
N PRO A 110 8.04 17.53 -9.41
CA PRO A 110 8.47 18.61 -8.52
C PRO A 110 7.75 19.94 -8.76
N ASP A 111 6.62 19.94 -9.47
CA ASP A 111 5.80 21.12 -9.67
C ASP A 111 5.24 21.61 -8.32
N PRO A 112 5.41 22.91 -7.97
CA PRO A 112 5.01 23.42 -6.66
C PRO A 112 3.50 23.70 -6.53
N GLU A 113 2.75 23.68 -7.63
CA GLU A 113 1.31 24.00 -7.60
C GLU A 113 0.46 22.74 -7.66
N THR A 114 0.81 21.79 -8.52
CA THR A 114 0.01 20.60 -8.78
C THR A 114 0.69 19.30 -8.38
N GLY A 115 2.02 19.34 -8.11
CA GLY A 115 2.82 18.18 -7.74
C GLY A 115 3.29 18.22 -6.29
N ILE A 116 4.39 17.53 -6.04
CA ILE A 116 4.98 17.41 -4.69
C ILE A 116 6.11 18.40 -4.42
N GLY A 117 6.28 19.44 -5.26
CA GLY A 117 7.42 20.36 -5.18
C GLY A 117 7.50 21.19 -3.89
N LYS A 118 6.40 21.30 -3.12
CA LYS A 118 6.36 21.94 -1.80
C LYS A 118 6.43 20.97 -0.63
N TRP A 119 6.46 19.67 -0.90
CA TRP A 119 6.49 18.67 0.15
C TRP A 119 7.87 18.63 0.82
N THR A 120 7.84 18.41 2.12
CA THR A 120 9.04 18.04 2.87
C THR A 120 9.27 16.52 2.76
N ASP A 121 10.49 16.08 3.11
CA ASP A 121 10.79 14.65 3.19
C ASP A 121 9.82 13.91 4.13
N ALA A 122 9.40 14.57 5.22
CA ALA A 122 8.43 14.02 6.17
C ALA A 122 7.04 13.85 5.54
N ASP A 123 6.58 14.80 4.72
CA ASP A 123 5.31 14.69 4.01
C ASP A 123 5.34 13.52 3.02
N PHE A 124 6.44 13.37 2.28
CA PHE A 124 6.61 12.26 1.35
C PHE A 124 6.63 10.91 2.06
N LEU A 125 7.41 10.77 3.14
CA LEU A 125 7.47 9.54 3.93
C LEU A 125 6.10 9.19 4.52
N ASN A 126 5.38 10.18 5.05
CA ASN A 126 4.03 9.97 5.57
C ASN A 126 3.08 9.46 4.47
N ALA A 127 3.09 10.08 3.29
CA ALA A 127 2.22 9.66 2.19
C ALA A 127 2.49 8.22 1.74
N VAL A 128 3.77 7.82 1.66
CA VAL A 128 4.15 6.45 1.25
C VAL A 128 3.82 5.41 2.33
N GLN A 129 3.98 5.75 3.61
CA GLN A 129 3.78 4.81 4.72
C GLN A 129 2.33 4.67 5.14
N THR A 130 1.56 5.74 5.06
CA THR A 130 0.18 5.77 5.58
C THR A 130 -0.89 5.82 4.49
N ALA A 131 -0.49 5.94 3.23
CA ALA A 131 -1.35 6.23 2.09
C ALA A 131 -2.22 7.49 2.28
N SER A 132 -1.75 8.42 3.13
CA SER A 132 -2.42 9.68 3.44
C SER A 132 -1.59 10.84 2.94
N ALA A 133 -2.15 11.65 2.04
CA ALA A 133 -1.53 12.93 1.67
C ALA A 133 -1.54 13.89 2.87
N SER A 134 -0.51 14.71 3.00
CA SER A 134 -0.54 15.76 4.01
C SER A 134 -1.66 16.77 3.70
N SER A 135 -2.31 17.29 4.73
CA SER A 135 -3.41 18.26 4.62
C SER A 135 -3.01 19.60 3.98
N SER A 136 -1.75 19.77 3.63
CA SER A 136 -1.22 20.95 2.92
C SER A 136 -1.42 20.89 1.39
N VAL A 137 -1.85 19.75 0.86
CA VAL A 137 -2.20 19.64 -0.56
C VAL A 137 -3.67 19.95 -0.71
N SER A 138 -4.00 21.19 -1.04
CA SER A 138 -5.34 21.57 -1.45
C SER A 138 -5.75 20.71 -2.65
N SER A 139 -6.83 19.98 -2.46
CA SER A 139 -7.55 19.34 -3.57
C SER A 139 -7.99 20.41 -4.55
N VAL A 140 -7.50 20.35 -5.77
CA VAL A 140 -8.04 21.07 -6.92
C VAL A 140 -9.22 20.26 -7.46
#